data_52e7a66d293a602466b431003e82baa1
#
_entry.id   52e7a66d293a602466b431003e82baa1
#
_cell.length_a   1.000
_cell.length_b   1.000
_cell.length_c   1.000
_cell.angle_alpha   90.00
_cell.angle_beta   90.00
_cell.angle_gamma   90.00
#
_symmetry.space_group_name_H-M   'P 1'
#
loop_
_entity.id
_entity.type
_entity.pdbx_description
1 polymer ?
#
loop_
_entity_poly.entity_id
_entity_poly.type
_entity_poly.pdbx_seq_one_letter_code
_entity_poly.pdbx_strand_id
1 'polypeptide(L)'
;MGIEINDSNFKQEVLEEDLPVLVDFWAEWCMPCRMVAPTVEKIAKEYKGKLKVCKLNVDEAQETASNYGIMSIPTLAIFKNGEVVDKVIGVVSKSELEAAIKPHI
;
A
#
# COMPACT_ATOMS: atom_id res chain seq x y z
N MET A 1 -3.89 11.39 3.37
CA MET A 1 -4.73 10.54 2.51
C MET A 1 -3.87 9.81 1.50
N GLY A 2 -4.24 8.57 1.20
CA GLY A 2 -3.57 7.79 0.18
C GLY A 2 -3.90 8.30 -1.22
N ILE A 3 -2.94 8.21 -2.12
CA ILE A 3 -3.13 8.56 -3.53
C ILE A 3 -3.71 7.33 -4.23
N GLU A 4 -4.80 7.52 -4.98
CA GLU A 4 -5.39 6.42 -5.74
C GLU A 4 -4.56 6.15 -6.99
N ILE A 5 -4.16 4.88 -7.18
CA ILE A 5 -3.35 4.46 -8.32
C ILE A 5 -4.05 3.32 -9.06
N ASN A 6 -3.65 3.11 -10.30
CA ASN A 6 -4.20 2.09 -11.19
C ASN A 6 -3.09 1.53 -12.08
N ASP A 7 -3.46 0.66 -13.02
CA ASP A 7 -2.46 0.04 -13.91
C ASP A 7 -1.70 1.07 -14.74
N SER A 8 -2.34 2.18 -15.11
CA SER A 8 -1.72 3.16 -16.01
C SER A 8 -0.71 4.07 -15.32
N ASN A 9 -0.84 4.30 -14.00
CA ASN A 9 0.08 5.20 -13.29
C ASN A 9 0.93 4.51 -12.23
N PHE A 10 0.81 3.20 -12.07
CA PHE A 10 1.55 2.46 -11.05
C PHE A 10 3.07 2.63 -11.19
N LYS A 11 3.58 2.52 -12.39
CA LYS A 11 5.02 2.65 -12.63
C LYS A 11 5.52 4.01 -12.17
N GLN A 12 4.86 5.08 -12.59
CA GLN A 12 5.27 6.44 -12.26
C GLN A 12 5.11 6.74 -10.77
N GLU A 13 3.99 6.34 -10.17
CA GLU A 13 3.67 6.71 -8.80
C GLU A 13 4.39 5.85 -7.76
N VAL A 14 4.73 4.61 -8.09
CA VAL A 14 5.32 3.66 -7.15
C VAL A 14 6.74 3.29 -7.51
N LEU A 15 6.95 2.79 -8.73
CA LEU A 15 8.25 2.23 -9.10
C LEU A 15 9.32 3.30 -9.32
N GLU A 16 8.93 4.49 -9.77
CA GLU A 16 9.84 5.60 -10.03
C GLU A 16 9.88 6.61 -8.91
N GLU A 17 9.17 6.33 -7.81
CA GLU A 17 9.15 7.22 -6.66
C GLU A 17 10.41 7.10 -5.83
N ASP A 18 10.98 8.24 -5.41
CA ASP A 18 12.19 8.27 -4.59
C ASP A 18 11.94 7.88 -3.14
N LEU A 19 10.78 8.24 -2.60
CA LEU A 19 10.41 7.86 -1.24
C LEU A 19 9.98 6.40 -1.19
N PRO A 20 10.12 5.74 -0.03
CA PRO A 20 9.44 4.46 0.17
C PRO A 20 7.95 4.63 -0.03
N VAL A 21 7.29 3.62 -0.57
CA VAL A 21 5.85 3.68 -0.89
C VAL A 21 5.13 2.53 -0.21
N LEU A 22 4.08 2.86 0.51
CA LEU A 22 3.15 1.87 1.04
C LEU A 22 1.98 1.78 0.06
N VAL A 23 1.74 0.59 -0.49
CA VAL A 23 0.60 0.36 -1.39
C VAL A 23 -0.42 -0.51 -0.68
N ASP A 24 -1.63 0.01 -0.52
CA ASP A 24 -2.76 -0.71 0.04
C ASP A 24 -3.57 -1.32 -1.10
N PHE A 25 -3.43 -2.63 -1.29
CA PHE A 25 -4.23 -3.39 -2.27
C PHE A 25 -5.56 -3.74 -1.62
N TRP A 26 -6.66 -3.21 -2.14
CA TRP A 26 -7.97 -3.29 -1.51
C TRP A 26 -9.09 -3.47 -2.54
N ALA A 27 -10.31 -3.73 -2.07
CA ALA A 27 -11.50 -3.74 -2.91
C ALA A 27 -12.69 -3.21 -2.09
N GLU A 28 -13.69 -2.69 -2.77
CA GLU A 28 -14.87 -2.11 -2.10
C GLU A 28 -15.68 -3.13 -1.30
N TRP A 29 -15.77 -4.35 -1.81
CA TRP A 29 -16.53 -5.43 -1.15
C TRP A 29 -15.78 -6.05 0.03
N CYS A 30 -14.56 -5.65 0.27
CA CYS A 30 -13.68 -6.26 1.26
C CYS A 30 -13.84 -5.58 2.62
N MET A 31 -14.51 -6.24 3.55
CA MET A 31 -14.72 -5.70 4.88
C MET A 31 -13.40 -5.50 5.67
N PRO A 32 -12.46 -6.47 5.67
CA PRO A 32 -11.17 -6.26 6.33
C PRO A 32 -10.41 -5.05 5.76
N CYS A 33 -10.53 -4.79 4.47
CA CYS A 33 -9.91 -3.62 3.85
C CYS A 33 -10.46 -2.32 4.44
N ARG A 34 -11.77 -2.28 4.68
CA ARG A 34 -12.42 -1.12 5.30
C ARG A 34 -12.00 -0.94 6.75
N MET A 35 -11.75 -2.05 7.44
CA MET A 35 -11.33 -2.00 8.84
C MET A 35 -9.93 -1.44 9.00
N VAL A 36 -9.03 -1.68 8.05
CA VAL A 36 -7.65 -1.18 8.11
C VAL A 36 -7.50 0.21 7.51
N ALA A 37 -8.48 0.68 6.75
CA ALA A 37 -8.41 1.98 6.07
C ALA A 37 -8.09 3.15 7.03
N PRO A 38 -8.72 3.27 8.20
CA PRO A 38 -8.38 4.37 9.12
C PRO A 38 -6.93 4.33 9.58
N THR A 39 -6.37 3.14 9.77
CA THR A 39 -4.97 2.96 10.15
C THR A 39 -4.04 3.45 9.03
N VAL A 40 -4.34 3.07 7.79
CA VAL A 40 -3.57 3.52 6.62
C VAL A 40 -3.64 5.03 6.47
N GLU A 41 -4.81 5.64 6.73
CA GLU A 41 -4.97 7.09 6.69
C GLU A 41 -4.10 7.80 7.73
N LYS A 42 -4.04 7.26 8.95
CA LYS A 42 -3.18 7.82 10.00
C LYS A 42 -1.71 7.75 9.60
N ILE A 43 -1.29 6.63 9.03
CA ILE A 43 0.09 6.47 8.53
C ILE A 43 0.38 7.51 7.45
N ALA A 44 -0.54 7.71 6.51
CA ALA A 44 -0.36 8.68 5.44
C ALA A 44 -0.12 10.09 5.99
N LYS A 45 -0.83 10.47 7.05
CA LYS A 45 -0.69 11.78 7.67
C LYS A 45 0.59 11.91 8.48
N GLU A 46 0.90 10.91 9.29
CA GLU A 46 2.03 10.98 10.23
C GLU A 46 3.38 10.86 9.53
N TYR A 47 3.42 10.16 8.41
CA TYR A 47 4.69 9.92 7.69
C TYR A 47 4.81 10.77 6.42
N LYS A 48 4.00 11.80 6.29
CA LYS A 48 4.06 12.70 5.13
C LYS A 48 5.49 13.25 4.97
N GLY A 49 6.01 13.15 3.75
CA GLY A 49 7.37 13.58 3.45
C GLY A 49 8.43 12.50 3.67
N LYS A 50 8.09 11.40 4.36
CA LYS A 50 9.00 10.29 4.60
C LYS A 50 8.53 9.00 3.93
N LEU A 51 7.23 8.86 3.74
CA LEU A 51 6.59 7.70 3.15
C LEU A 51 5.46 8.18 2.26
N LYS A 52 5.38 7.67 1.05
CA LYS A 52 4.24 7.91 0.17
C LYS A 52 3.25 6.79 0.38
N VAL A 53 1.97 7.12 0.50
CA VAL A 53 0.92 6.11 0.68
C VAL A 53 0.01 6.13 -0.54
N CYS A 54 -0.16 4.97 -1.16
CA CYS A 54 -1.00 4.78 -2.34
C CYS A 54 -2.04 3.71 -2.06
N LYS A 55 -3.18 3.82 -2.74
CA LYS A 55 -4.28 2.85 -2.66
C LYS A 55 -4.56 2.31 -4.05
N LEU A 56 -4.63 1.00 -4.18
CA LEU A 56 -4.86 0.33 -5.45
C LEU A 56 -6.05 -0.62 -5.31
N ASN A 57 -7.14 -0.30 -6.03
CA ASN A 57 -8.31 -1.16 -6.07
C ASN A 57 -8.04 -2.33 -7.01
N VAL A 58 -7.99 -3.55 -6.47
CA VAL A 58 -7.60 -4.73 -7.26
C VAL A 58 -8.60 -5.07 -8.36
N ASP A 59 -9.85 -4.66 -8.22
CA ASP A 59 -10.85 -4.90 -9.26
C ASP A 59 -10.66 -3.97 -10.45
N GLU A 60 -10.12 -2.78 -10.21
CA GLU A 60 -9.86 -1.79 -11.26
C GLU A 60 -8.44 -1.88 -11.82
N ALA A 61 -7.51 -2.45 -11.07
CA ALA A 61 -6.10 -2.56 -11.45
C ALA A 61 -5.66 -4.03 -11.40
N GLN A 62 -6.32 -4.86 -12.21
CA GLN A 62 -6.13 -6.31 -12.17
C GLN A 62 -4.74 -6.72 -12.65
N GLU A 63 -4.18 -6.01 -13.60
CA GLU A 63 -2.85 -6.33 -14.13
C GLU A 63 -1.78 -6.17 -13.05
N THR A 64 -1.78 -5.04 -12.36
CA THR A 64 -0.81 -4.79 -11.29
C THR A 64 -0.99 -5.79 -10.15
N ALA A 65 -2.22 -6.04 -9.72
CA ALA A 65 -2.49 -7.00 -8.66
C ALA A 65 -1.97 -8.39 -9.02
N SER A 66 -2.18 -8.81 -10.27
CA SER A 66 -1.70 -10.10 -10.77
C SER A 66 -0.17 -10.14 -10.82
N ASN A 67 0.46 -9.07 -11.30
CA ASN A 67 1.92 -9.00 -11.41
C ASN A 67 2.61 -9.17 -10.06
N TYR A 68 1.98 -8.74 -8.98
CA TYR A 68 2.54 -8.87 -7.63
C TYR A 68 1.96 -10.03 -6.85
N GLY A 69 1.19 -10.89 -7.50
CA GLY A 69 0.66 -12.10 -6.89
C GLY A 69 -0.25 -11.84 -5.71
N ILE A 70 -1.08 -10.80 -5.79
CA ILE A 70 -1.98 -10.44 -4.69
C ILE A 70 -3.11 -11.45 -4.64
N MET A 71 -3.10 -12.31 -3.63
CA MET A 71 -4.10 -13.37 -3.46
C MET A 71 -5.05 -13.11 -2.30
N SER A 72 -4.64 -12.28 -1.36
CA SER A 72 -5.47 -11.92 -0.20
C SER A 72 -5.47 -10.41 -0.04
N ILE A 73 -6.61 -9.85 0.33
CA ILE A 73 -6.72 -8.41 0.61
C ILE A 73 -7.31 -8.18 1.99
N PRO A 74 -6.89 -7.12 2.70
CA PRO A 74 -5.90 -6.14 2.26
C PRO A 74 -4.49 -6.71 2.28
N THR A 75 -3.68 -6.34 1.30
CA THR A 75 -2.23 -6.54 1.33
C THR A 75 -1.59 -5.17 1.34
N LEU A 76 -0.78 -4.92 2.34
CA LEU A 76 -0.08 -3.66 2.51
C LEU A 76 1.38 -3.92 2.16
N ALA A 77 1.78 -3.52 0.95
CA ALA A 77 3.12 -3.79 0.44
C ALA A 77 3.97 -2.53 0.53
N ILE A 78 5.22 -2.69 0.97
CA ILE A 78 6.17 -1.59 1.05
C ILE A 78 7.15 -1.73 -0.10
N PHE A 79 7.21 -0.67 -0.91
CA PHE A 79 8.13 -0.59 -2.05
C PHE A 79 9.24 0.38 -1.73
N LYS A 80 10.46 0.03 -2.14
CA LYS A 80 11.60 0.93 -2.06
C LYS A 80 12.48 0.72 -3.28
N ASN A 81 12.79 1.80 -3.97
CA ASN A 81 13.60 1.75 -5.20
C ASN A 81 13.01 0.79 -6.24
N GLY A 82 11.69 0.77 -6.37
CA GLY A 82 11.00 -0.05 -7.36
C GLY A 82 10.81 -1.51 -6.98
N GLU A 83 11.15 -1.91 -5.76
CA GLU A 83 11.06 -3.31 -5.33
C GLU A 83 10.25 -3.44 -4.05
N VAL A 84 9.52 -4.56 -3.92
CA VAL A 84 8.82 -4.89 -2.69
C VAL A 84 9.86 -5.31 -1.64
N VAL A 85 9.90 -4.57 -0.53
CA VAL A 85 10.83 -4.87 0.57
C VAL A 85 10.14 -5.52 1.76
N ASP A 86 8.83 -5.38 1.88
CA ASP A 86 8.05 -6.05 2.92
C ASP A 86 6.57 -6.07 2.57
N LYS A 87 5.81 -6.97 3.17
CA LYS A 87 4.36 -7.07 3.00
C LYS A 87 3.71 -7.44 4.33
N VAL A 88 2.53 -6.87 4.56
CA VAL A 88 1.69 -7.20 5.71
C VAL A 88 0.30 -7.51 5.17
N ILE A 89 -0.27 -8.63 5.55
CA ILE A 89 -1.56 -9.10 5.03
C ILE A 89 -2.60 -9.11 6.15
N GLY A 90 -3.79 -8.61 5.84
CA GLY A 90 -4.92 -8.61 6.76
C GLY A 90 -5.04 -7.35 7.59
N VAL A 91 -5.96 -7.38 8.55
CA VAL A 91 -6.15 -6.25 9.46
C VAL A 91 -5.06 -6.26 10.50
N VAL A 92 -4.21 -5.25 10.46
CA VAL A 92 -3.10 -5.11 11.39
C VAL A 92 -3.27 -3.82 12.20
N SER A 93 -2.64 -3.79 13.38
CA SER A 93 -2.62 -2.58 14.20
C SER A 93 -1.67 -1.55 13.59
N LYS A 94 -1.84 -0.30 14.02
CA LYS A 94 -0.93 0.77 13.58
C LYS A 94 0.51 0.45 13.97
N SER A 95 0.74 -0.08 15.18
CA SER A 95 2.09 -0.40 15.64
C SER A 95 2.70 -1.55 14.83
N GLU A 96 1.92 -2.54 14.44
CA GLU A 96 2.41 -3.62 13.57
C GLU A 96 2.80 -3.08 12.20
N LEU A 97 1.98 -2.20 11.64
CA LEU A 97 2.27 -1.59 10.35
C LEU A 97 3.50 -0.69 10.44
N GLU A 98 3.62 0.09 11.50
CA GLU A 98 4.80 0.93 11.72
C GLU A 98 6.08 0.10 11.87
N ALA A 99 5.99 -1.05 12.53
CA ALA A 99 7.15 -1.94 12.67
C ALA A 99 7.65 -2.43 11.31
N ALA A 100 6.76 -2.64 10.34
CA ALA A 100 7.14 -3.03 8.98
C ALA A 100 7.71 -1.85 8.20
N ILE A 101 7.21 -0.64 8.42
CA ILE A 101 7.61 0.56 7.69
C ILE A 101 8.95 1.11 8.15
N LYS A 102 9.16 1.20 9.47
CA LYS A 102 10.31 1.91 10.05
C LYS A 102 11.68 1.47 9.54
N PRO A 103 11.94 0.18 9.29
CA PRO A 103 13.25 -0.22 8.76
C PRO A 103 13.57 0.37 7.39
N HIS A 104 12.58 0.88 6.68
CA HIS A 104 12.75 1.31 5.29
C HIS A 104 12.65 2.81 5.08
N ILE A 105 12.43 3.57 6.15
CA ILE A 105 12.34 5.03 6.03
C ILE A 105 13.48 5.75 6.75
#